data_c65dc196215a95cd59f3440929df1357
#
_entry.id   c65dc196215a95cd59f3440929df1357
#
_cell.length_a   1.000
_cell.length_b   1.000
_cell.length_c   1.000
_cell.angle_alpha   90.00
_cell.angle_beta   90.00
_cell.angle_gamma   90.00
#
_symmetry.space_group_name_H-M   'P 1'
#
loop_
_entity.id
_entity.type
_entity.pdbx_description
1 polymer ?
#
loop_
_entity_poly.entity_id
_entity_poly.type
_entity_poly.pdbx_seq_one_letter_code
_entity_poly.pdbx_strand_id
1 'polypeptide(L)'
;EVEDYTVHIEMPLFSFVDISFVRADLESFWTGLQERCVKGLTNMLIEPANNFTFTYRRRGIPEWDFSQVMPEELEGFVRDIDPAHAIRMINGSFIIGEYHKMDECTGLLLYYNELRDEYFAELRYKSYPEIDHHLDAKNLDDLAVLLREHLGAILKGLNERID
;
A
#
# COMPACT_ATOMS: atom_id res chain seq x y z
N GLU A 1 9.28 -2.12 33.30
CA GLU A 1 8.72 -1.73 31.97
C GLU A 1 9.91 -1.33 31.13
N VAL A 2 9.99 -1.89 29.92
CA VAL A 2 10.97 -1.47 28.92
C VAL A 2 10.24 -0.42 28.08
N GLU A 3 10.71 0.80 28.09
CA GLU A 3 10.21 1.87 27.23
C GLU A 3 11.09 1.94 25.99
N ASP A 4 10.48 1.74 24.81
CA ASP A 4 11.17 1.87 23.53
C ASP A 4 10.67 3.12 22.78
N TYR A 5 11.60 3.83 22.13
CA TYR A 5 11.29 4.89 21.19
C TYR A 5 11.06 4.28 19.81
N THR A 6 10.00 4.69 19.13
CA THR A 6 9.60 4.15 17.83
C THR A 6 9.16 5.25 16.87
N VAL A 7 9.25 4.98 15.57
CA VAL A 7 8.61 5.79 14.52
C VAL A 7 7.36 5.05 14.07
N HIS A 8 6.22 5.72 14.18
CA HIS A 8 4.94 5.25 13.68
C HIS A 8 4.59 6.00 12.40
N ILE A 9 4.31 5.27 11.34
CA ILE A 9 3.90 5.81 10.05
C ILE A 9 2.41 5.53 9.91
N GLU A 10 1.64 6.59 9.69
CA GLU A 10 0.19 6.53 9.50
C GLU A 10 -0.15 6.86 8.04
N MET A 11 -0.97 6.03 7.44
CA MET A 11 -1.56 6.18 6.11
C MET A 11 -3.09 6.09 6.24
N PRO A 12 -3.88 6.51 5.25
CA PRO A 12 -5.33 6.52 5.36
C PRO A 12 -5.96 5.19 5.77
N LEU A 13 -5.45 4.06 5.27
CA LEU A 13 -6.02 2.73 5.52
C LEU A 13 -5.19 1.83 6.42
N PHE A 14 -3.95 2.17 6.72
CA PHE A 14 -3.07 1.34 7.54
C PHE A 14 -2.04 2.16 8.27
N SER A 15 -1.47 1.57 9.31
CA SER A 15 -0.34 2.15 10.02
C SER A 15 0.66 1.06 10.40
N PHE A 16 1.91 1.42 10.57
CA PHE A 16 2.95 0.50 11.00
C PHE A 16 4.07 1.19 11.76
N VAL A 17 4.75 0.40 12.60
CA VAL A 17 5.98 0.83 13.25
C VAL A 17 7.16 0.50 12.36
N ASP A 18 7.99 1.48 12.05
CA ASP A 18 9.25 1.21 11.36
C ASP A 18 10.26 0.60 12.35
N ILE A 19 10.41 -0.72 12.26
CA ILE A 19 11.27 -1.49 13.15
C ILE A 19 12.75 -1.07 13.11
N SER A 20 13.18 -0.38 12.04
CA SER A 20 14.54 0.14 11.94
C SER A 20 14.84 1.26 12.94
N PHE A 21 13.77 1.86 13.51
CA PHE A 21 13.86 2.95 14.49
C PHE A 21 13.55 2.53 15.93
N VAL A 22 13.31 1.27 16.22
CA VAL A 22 13.10 0.81 17.60
C VAL A 22 14.41 0.94 18.37
N ARG A 23 14.42 1.75 19.44
CA ARG A 23 15.58 2.03 20.31
C ARG A 23 15.15 2.16 21.75
N ALA A 24 16.00 1.66 22.66
CA ALA A 24 15.78 1.72 24.11
C ALA A 24 16.20 3.06 24.74
N ASP A 25 16.94 3.91 24.02
CA ASP A 25 17.39 5.21 24.51
C ASP A 25 17.17 6.33 23.50
N LEU A 26 16.91 7.52 24.00
CA LEU A 26 16.57 8.70 23.22
C LEU A 26 17.73 9.18 22.33
N GLU A 27 18.99 9.04 22.76
CA GLU A 27 20.14 9.51 21.98
C GLU A 27 20.34 8.69 20.71
N SER A 28 20.31 7.36 20.83
CA SER A 28 20.36 6.44 19.68
C SER A 28 19.16 6.61 18.77
N PHE A 29 17.97 6.87 19.34
CA PHE A 29 16.77 7.13 18.56
C PHE A 29 16.90 8.41 17.74
N TRP A 30 17.35 9.50 18.37
CA TRP A 30 17.55 10.79 17.70
C TRP A 30 18.59 10.72 16.58
N THR A 31 19.71 10.04 16.85
CA THR A 31 20.74 9.79 15.83
C THR A 31 20.16 9.01 14.63
N GLY A 32 19.40 7.94 14.91
CA GLY A 32 18.73 7.16 13.88
C GLY A 32 17.73 7.97 13.04
N LEU A 33 16.97 8.86 13.69
CA LEU A 33 16.07 9.78 12.98
C LEU A 33 16.83 10.70 12.02
N GLN A 34 17.89 11.34 12.47
CA GLN A 34 18.68 12.27 11.67
C GLN A 34 19.33 11.59 10.46
N GLU A 35 19.85 10.37 10.64
CA GLU A 35 20.57 9.64 9.59
C GLU A 35 19.66 8.94 8.56
N ARG A 36 18.50 8.44 9.00
CA ARG A 36 17.69 7.48 8.23
C ARG A 36 16.29 7.95 7.89
N CYS A 37 15.65 8.73 8.77
CA CYS A 37 14.24 9.08 8.59
C CYS A 37 14.03 9.89 7.32
N VAL A 38 14.83 10.94 7.11
CA VAL A 38 14.74 11.77 5.89
C VAL A 38 14.94 10.92 4.65
N LYS A 39 15.97 10.06 4.63
CA LYS A 39 16.25 9.17 3.51
C LYS A 39 15.13 8.15 3.28
N GLY A 40 14.60 7.57 4.36
CA GLY A 40 13.49 6.61 4.32
C GLY A 40 12.23 7.24 3.74
N LEU A 41 11.84 8.42 4.23
CA LEU A 41 10.69 9.17 3.74
C LEU A 41 10.88 9.63 2.29
N THR A 42 12.09 10.09 1.92
CA THR A 42 12.40 10.45 0.53
C THR A 42 12.20 9.25 -0.39
N ASN A 43 12.76 8.08 -0.04
CA ASN A 43 12.59 6.87 -0.84
C ASN A 43 11.15 6.35 -0.87
N MET A 44 10.34 6.62 0.15
CA MET A 44 8.95 6.17 0.18
C MET A 44 8.03 7.11 -0.60
N LEU A 45 8.20 8.42 -0.45
CA LEU A 45 7.24 9.41 -0.93
C LEU A 45 7.69 10.17 -2.18
N ILE A 46 8.99 10.33 -2.40
CA ILE A 46 9.53 11.17 -3.48
C ILE A 46 10.24 10.32 -4.55
N GLU A 47 11.00 9.32 -4.12
CA GLU A 47 11.78 8.44 -5.00
C GLU A 47 11.47 6.96 -4.73
N PRO A 48 10.21 6.53 -4.83
CA PRO A 48 9.78 5.16 -4.46
C PRO A 48 10.53 4.08 -5.24
N ALA A 49 10.96 4.41 -6.46
CA ALA A 49 11.77 3.52 -7.28
C ALA A 49 13.06 3.02 -6.58
N ASN A 50 13.61 3.74 -5.61
CA ASN A 50 14.77 3.29 -4.84
C ASN A 50 14.47 2.05 -3.97
N ASN A 51 13.20 1.79 -3.66
CA ASN A 51 12.75 0.63 -2.87
C ASN A 51 12.34 -0.56 -3.74
N PHE A 52 12.28 -0.41 -5.08
CA PHE A 52 11.84 -1.46 -5.97
C PHE A 52 12.90 -2.56 -6.10
N THR A 53 12.50 -3.78 -5.81
CA THR A 53 13.33 -4.97 -5.98
C THR A 53 13.53 -5.31 -7.46
N PHE A 54 14.50 -6.18 -7.73
CA PHE A 54 14.69 -6.73 -9.08
C PHE A 54 13.43 -7.48 -9.57
N THR A 55 12.77 -8.23 -8.70
CA THR A 55 11.56 -8.98 -9.03
C THR A 55 10.41 -8.04 -9.41
N TYR A 56 10.18 -6.98 -8.63
CA TYR A 56 9.17 -5.97 -8.89
C TYR A 56 9.35 -5.32 -10.27
N ARG A 57 10.59 -4.89 -10.58
CA ARG A 57 10.95 -4.31 -11.88
C ARG A 57 10.80 -5.32 -13.03
N ARG A 58 11.28 -6.56 -12.85
CA ARG A 58 11.21 -7.62 -13.88
C ARG A 58 9.77 -7.97 -14.24
N ARG A 59 8.81 -7.78 -13.33
CA ARG A 59 7.38 -7.95 -13.59
C ARG A 59 6.77 -6.81 -14.40
N GLY A 60 7.53 -5.74 -14.67
CA GLY A 60 7.05 -4.57 -15.42
C GLY A 60 6.02 -3.74 -14.65
N ILE A 61 5.94 -3.92 -13.31
CA ILE A 61 4.91 -3.26 -12.50
C ILE A 61 5.10 -1.73 -12.49
N PRO A 62 6.32 -1.17 -12.35
CA PRO A 62 6.52 0.28 -12.35
C PRO A 62 6.13 0.96 -13.66
N GLU A 63 6.27 0.26 -14.77
CA GLU A 63 6.00 0.76 -16.12
C GLU A 63 4.60 0.39 -16.65
N TRP A 64 3.80 -0.29 -15.83
CA TRP A 64 2.45 -0.70 -16.22
C TRP A 64 1.54 0.51 -16.43
N ASP A 65 0.87 0.56 -17.59
CA ASP A 65 -0.18 1.55 -17.83
C ASP A 65 -1.48 1.15 -17.12
N PHE A 66 -1.59 1.56 -15.86
CA PHE A 66 -2.74 1.30 -15.00
C PHE A 66 -3.86 2.33 -15.15
N SER A 67 -3.65 3.42 -15.88
CA SER A 67 -4.59 4.57 -15.97
C SER A 67 -6.00 4.17 -16.42
N GLN A 68 -6.09 3.15 -17.27
CA GLN A 68 -7.35 2.63 -17.82
C GLN A 68 -8.14 1.76 -16.84
N VAL A 69 -7.49 1.24 -15.79
CA VAL A 69 -8.08 0.26 -14.86
C VAL A 69 -8.07 0.74 -13.41
N MET A 70 -7.27 1.74 -13.10
CA MET A 70 -7.15 2.36 -11.79
C MET A 70 -7.27 3.89 -11.92
N PRO A 71 -8.48 4.44 -12.15
CA PRO A 71 -8.68 5.89 -12.22
C PRO A 71 -8.34 6.56 -10.89
N GLU A 72 -8.06 7.87 -10.90
CA GLU A 72 -7.74 8.64 -9.68
C GLU A 72 -8.90 8.71 -8.70
N GLU A 73 -10.13 8.74 -9.22
CA GLU A 73 -11.35 8.71 -8.41
C GLU A 73 -12.33 7.66 -8.96
N LEU A 74 -12.92 6.87 -8.07
CA LEU A 74 -13.94 5.88 -8.42
C LEU A 74 -14.91 5.66 -7.25
N GLU A 75 -16.23 5.77 -7.50
CA GLU A 75 -17.28 5.57 -6.50
C GLU A 75 -17.09 6.42 -5.22
N GLY A 76 -16.49 7.62 -5.35
CA GLY A 76 -16.20 8.52 -4.23
C GLY A 76 -14.97 8.14 -3.40
N PHE A 77 -14.20 7.16 -3.83
CA PHE A 77 -12.87 6.84 -3.28
C PHE A 77 -11.79 7.51 -4.12
N VAL A 78 -10.76 8.00 -3.44
CA VAL A 78 -9.57 8.61 -4.06
C VAL A 78 -8.42 7.61 -4.04
N ARG A 79 -7.67 7.54 -5.15
CA ARG A 79 -6.46 6.73 -5.24
C ARG A 79 -5.23 7.56 -4.85
N ASP A 80 -4.50 7.14 -3.82
CA ASP A 80 -3.27 7.80 -3.37
C ASP A 80 -2.00 7.04 -3.74
N ILE A 81 -2.08 5.70 -3.83
CA ILE A 81 -0.94 4.85 -4.21
C ILE A 81 -1.21 4.25 -5.59
N ASP A 82 -0.17 4.14 -6.37
CA ASP A 82 -0.17 3.50 -7.69
C ASP A 82 1.09 2.63 -7.90
N PRO A 83 1.14 1.80 -8.95
CA PRO A 83 2.28 0.91 -9.20
C PRO A 83 3.64 1.60 -9.38
N ALA A 84 3.68 2.85 -9.86
CA ALA A 84 4.91 3.62 -9.98
C ALA A 84 5.37 4.24 -8.65
N HIS A 85 4.46 4.34 -7.67
CA HIS A 85 4.67 4.90 -6.33
C HIS A 85 4.39 3.87 -5.22
N ALA A 86 4.62 2.59 -5.51
CA ALA A 86 4.31 1.49 -4.59
C ALA A 86 5.11 1.55 -3.28
N ILE A 87 4.46 1.17 -2.19
CA ILE A 87 5.07 1.10 -0.86
C ILE A 87 5.48 -0.33 -0.57
N ARG A 88 6.78 -0.53 -0.31
CA ARG A 88 7.32 -1.84 0.04
C ARG A 88 7.12 -2.14 1.52
N MET A 89 6.53 -3.30 1.79
CA MET A 89 6.32 -3.85 3.13
C MET A 89 7.40 -4.87 3.52
N ILE A 90 7.61 -5.07 4.82
CA ILE A 90 8.63 -5.99 5.35
C ILE A 90 8.35 -7.47 5.04
N ASN A 91 7.09 -7.82 4.75
CA ASN A 91 6.65 -9.20 4.45
C ASN A 91 6.82 -9.60 2.97
N GLY A 92 7.57 -8.82 2.18
CA GLY A 92 7.75 -9.04 0.75
C GLY A 92 6.56 -8.61 -0.11
N SER A 93 5.58 -7.91 0.45
CA SER A 93 4.50 -7.29 -0.32
C SER A 93 4.86 -5.85 -0.71
N PHE A 94 4.29 -5.43 -1.84
CA PHE A 94 4.19 -4.04 -2.25
C PHE A 94 2.72 -3.64 -2.26
N ILE A 95 2.37 -2.51 -1.66
CA ILE A 95 1.08 -1.86 -1.88
C ILE A 95 1.22 -1.13 -3.21
N ILE A 96 0.48 -1.59 -4.22
CA ILE A 96 0.53 -1.07 -5.60
C ILE A 96 -0.71 -0.25 -5.96
N GLY A 97 -1.66 -0.15 -5.05
CA GLY A 97 -2.86 0.66 -5.16
C GLY A 97 -3.52 0.84 -3.82
N GLU A 98 -3.98 2.04 -3.54
CA GLU A 98 -4.81 2.37 -2.39
C GLU A 98 -5.97 3.24 -2.84
N TYR A 99 -7.18 2.79 -2.57
CA TYR A 99 -8.39 3.58 -2.70
C TYR A 99 -8.98 3.83 -1.32
N HIS A 100 -9.09 5.06 -0.90
CA HIS A 100 -9.65 5.40 0.40
C HIS A 100 -10.75 6.46 0.29
N LYS A 101 -11.64 6.47 1.26
CA LYS A 101 -12.61 7.53 1.47
C LYS A 101 -12.17 8.36 2.66
N MET A 102 -11.99 9.66 2.43
CA MET A 102 -11.59 10.59 3.49
C MET A 102 -12.52 10.46 4.70
N ASP A 103 -11.94 10.48 5.89
CA ASP A 103 -12.61 10.44 7.20
C ASP A 103 -13.23 9.09 7.63
N GLU A 104 -13.27 8.06 6.75
CA GLU A 104 -14.00 6.82 7.06
C GLU A 104 -13.08 5.62 7.42
N CYS A 105 -11.76 5.76 7.29
CA CYS A 105 -10.81 4.64 7.42
C CYS A 105 -11.28 3.39 6.67
N THR A 106 -11.89 3.61 5.50
CA THR A 106 -12.52 2.60 4.67
C THR A 106 -12.00 2.69 3.25
N GLY A 107 -11.71 1.54 2.64
CA GLY A 107 -11.17 1.50 1.29
C GLY A 107 -10.64 0.13 0.87
N LEU A 108 -9.77 0.14 -0.15
CA LEU A 108 -9.15 -1.05 -0.72
C LEU A 108 -7.64 -0.84 -0.83
N LEU A 109 -6.89 -1.86 -0.45
CA LEU A 109 -5.46 -1.98 -0.68
C LEU A 109 -5.22 -3.09 -1.70
N LEU A 110 -4.52 -2.76 -2.78
CA LEU A 110 -4.09 -3.72 -3.80
C LEU A 110 -2.61 -4.03 -3.60
N TYR A 111 -2.28 -5.30 -3.55
CA TYR A 111 -0.93 -5.80 -3.26
C TYR A 111 -0.33 -6.59 -4.42
N TYR A 112 1.00 -6.54 -4.53
CA TYR A 112 1.82 -7.55 -5.16
C TYR A 112 2.74 -8.18 -4.10
N ASN A 113 2.72 -9.50 -3.94
CA ASN A 113 3.63 -10.22 -3.05
C ASN A 113 4.73 -10.92 -3.85
N GLU A 114 5.98 -10.49 -3.68
CA GLU A 114 7.12 -11.03 -4.45
C GLU A 114 7.52 -12.46 -4.06
N LEU A 115 7.17 -12.90 -2.84
CA LEU A 115 7.49 -14.26 -2.36
C LEU A 115 6.51 -15.30 -2.92
N ARG A 116 5.25 -14.91 -3.09
CA ARG A 116 4.18 -15.77 -3.64
C ARG A 116 3.95 -15.54 -5.13
N ASP A 117 4.54 -14.46 -5.66
CA ASP A 117 4.43 -14.03 -7.04
C ASP A 117 2.96 -13.91 -7.48
N GLU A 118 2.20 -13.13 -6.71
CA GLU A 118 0.76 -12.94 -6.91
C GLU A 118 0.29 -11.55 -6.53
N TYR A 119 -0.82 -11.16 -7.14
CA TYR A 119 -1.58 -9.96 -6.82
C TYR A 119 -2.83 -10.36 -6.04
N PHE A 120 -3.22 -9.54 -5.07
CA PHE A 120 -4.43 -9.73 -4.25
C PHE A 120 -4.90 -8.41 -3.66
N ALA A 121 -6.13 -8.37 -3.17
CA ALA A 121 -6.69 -7.20 -2.52
C ALA A 121 -7.07 -7.47 -1.07
N GLU A 122 -7.05 -6.43 -0.28
CA GLU A 122 -7.57 -6.38 1.07
C GLU A 122 -8.51 -5.18 1.19
N LEU A 123 -9.71 -5.42 1.63
CA LEU A 123 -10.65 -4.36 1.98
C LEU A 123 -10.39 -3.89 3.40
N ARG A 124 -10.58 -2.60 3.61
CA ARG A 124 -10.59 -1.98 4.94
C ARG A 124 -11.95 -1.37 5.19
N TYR A 125 -12.64 -1.86 6.20
CA TYR A 125 -13.87 -1.27 6.67
C TYR A 125 -13.71 -0.81 8.11
N LYS A 126 -13.70 0.51 8.34
CA LYS A 126 -13.42 1.12 9.64
C LYS A 126 -12.14 0.55 10.27
N SER A 127 -11.08 0.48 9.47
CA SER A 127 -9.75 -0.07 9.80
C SER A 127 -9.68 -1.60 9.95
N TYR A 128 -10.77 -2.34 9.90
CA TYR A 128 -10.75 -3.81 9.98
C TYR A 128 -10.44 -4.42 8.61
N PRO A 129 -9.43 -5.29 8.50
CA PRO A 129 -9.05 -5.94 7.25
C PRO A 129 -10.00 -7.08 6.89
N GLU A 130 -10.36 -7.17 5.61
CA GLU A 130 -11.10 -8.27 5.01
C GLU A 130 -10.42 -8.66 3.70
N ILE A 131 -10.12 -9.93 3.49
CA ILE A 131 -9.53 -10.40 2.24
C ILE A 131 -10.62 -10.46 1.16
N ASP A 132 -10.32 -9.86 0.00
CA ASP A 132 -11.18 -9.95 -1.17
C ASP A 132 -10.45 -10.73 -2.27
N HIS A 133 -11.07 -11.83 -2.72
CA HIS A 133 -10.48 -12.71 -3.73
C HIS A 133 -10.86 -12.37 -5.17
N HIS A 134 -11.69 -11.35 -5.41
CA HIS A 134 -12.10 -10.95 -6.77
C HIS A 134 -10.96 -10.37 -7.59
N LEU A 135 -9.89 -9.91 -6.93
CA LEU A 135 -8.72 -9.32 -7.57
C LEU A 135 -7.46 -10.20 -7.47
N ASP A 136 -7.61 -11.50 -7.14
CA ASP A 136 -6.48 -12.44 -7.10
C ASP A 136 -5.99 -12.75 -8.52
N ALA A 137 -4.75 -12.41 -8.83
CA ALA A 137 -4.15 -12.62 -10.15
C ALA A 137 -2.68 -13.04 -10.07
N LYS A 138 -2.18 -13.67 -11.15
CA LYS A 138 -0.77 -14.09 -11.28
C LYS A 138 0.06 -13.24 -12.23
N ASN A 139 -0.58 -12.36 -12.98
CA ASN A 139 0.07 -11.44 -13.92
C ASN A 139 -0.76 -10.16 -14.06
N LEU A 140 -0.16 -9.13 -14.68
CA LEU A 140 -0.78 -7.82 -14.84
C LEU A 140 -1.96 -7.82 -15.82
N ASP A 141 -1.93 -8.68 -16.84
CA ASP A 141 -3.01 -8.75 -17.84
C ASP A 141 -4.29 -9.28 -17.18
N ASP A 142 -4.20 -10.37 -16.42
CA ASP A 142 -5.33 -10.90 -15.66
C ASP A 142 -5.82 -9.90 -14.61
N LEU A 143 -4.89 -9.26 -13.87
CA LEU A 143 -5.24 -8.21 -12.90
C LEU A 143 -6.00 -7.06 -13.56
N ALA A 144 -5.56 -6.62 -14.76
CA ALA A 144 -6.22 -5.54 -15.48
C ALA A 144 -7.67 -5.91 -15.89
N VAL A 145 -7.91 -7.17 -16.22
CA VAL A 145 -9.28 -7.67 -16.51
C VAL A 145 -10.13 -7.62 -15.24
N LEU A 146 -9.62 -8.19 -14.14
CA LEU A 146 -10.34 -8.25 -12.86
C LEU A 146 -10.66 -6.86 -12.30
N LEU A 147 -9.71 -5.91 -12.42
CA LEU A 147 -9.94 -4.52 -12.01
C LEU A 147 -11.08 -3.86 -12.81
N ARG A 148 -11.12 -4.05 -14.14
CA ARG A 148 -12.22 -3.51 -14.96
C ARG A 148 -13.57 -4.09 -14.58
N GLU A 149 -13.60 -5.37 -14.24
CA GLU A 149 -14.84 -6.10 -13.97
C GLU A 149 -15.34 -5.85 -12.53
N HIS A 150 -14.46 -5.74 -11.56
CA HIS A 150 -14.83 -5.84 -10.16
C HIS A 150 -14.56 -4.59 -9.32
N LEU A 151 -13.55 -3.75 -9.64
CA LEU A 151 -13.14 -2.65 -8.77
C LEU A 151 -14.29 -1.70 -8.42
N GLY A 152 -15.08 -1.27 -9.42
CA GLY A 152 -16.21 -0.37 -9.18
C GLY A 152 -17.28 -1.00 -8.29
N ALA A 153 -17.61 -2.28 -8.52
CA ALA A 153 -18.58 -3.00 -7.70
C ALA A 153 -18.12 -3.19 -6.25
N ILE A 154 -16.82 -3.47 -6.04
CA ILE A 154 -16.22 -3.60 -4.72
C ILE A 154 -16.30 -2.28 -3.96
N LEU A 155 -15.87 -1.16 -4.56
CA LEU A 155 -15.90 0.15 -3.91
C LEU A 155 -17.33 0.62 -3.64
N LYS A 156 -18.27 0.35 -4.55
CA LYS A 156 -19.69 0.62 -4.33
C LYS A 156 -20.24 -0.17 -3.14
N GLY A 157 -19.90 -1.47 -3.05
CA GLY A 157 -20.29 -2.31 -1.92
C GLY A 157 -19.73 -1.80 -0.59
N LEU A 158 -18.53 -1.21 -0.57
CA LEU A 158 -17.99 -0.55 0.63
C LEU A 158 -18.80 0.70 1.00
N ASN A 159 -19.22 1.52 0.03
CA ASN A 159 -20.08 2.68 0.30
C ASN A 159 -21.41 2.28 0.94
N GLU A 160 -22.05 1.24 0.42
CA GLU A 160 -23.34 0.74 0.97
C GLU A 160 -23.23 0.24 2.43
N ARG A 161 -22.01 -0.01 2.91
CA ARG A 161 -21.75 -0.38 4.32
C ARG A 161 -21.50 0.84 5.22
N ILE A 162 -21.14 1.99 4.63
CA ILE A 162 -20.86 3.24 5.36
C ILE A 162 -22.17 3.97 5.68
N ASP A 163 -23.13 3.95 4.75
CA ASP A 163 -24.46 4.56 4.87
C ASP A 163 -25.35 3.76 5.85
#